data_305a56bf754537007f99e854788a4d76
#
_entry.id   305a56bf754537007f99e854788a4d76
#
_cell.length_a   1.000
_cell.length_b   1.000
_cell.length_c   1.000
_cell.angle_alpha   90.00
_cell.angle_beta   90.00
_cell.angle_gamma   90.00
#
_symmetry.space_group_name_H-M   'P 1'
#
loop_
_entity.id
_entity.type
_entity.pdbx_description
1 polymer ?
#
loop_
_entity_poly.entity_id
_entity_poly.type
_entity_poly.pdbx_seq_one_letter_code
_entity_poly.pdbx_strand_id
1 'polypeptide(L)'
;MAEQTLTLEQPWEDVGLLRRIWRGRRWYGAEWYITVAGGVLLTLILLMTFLAPVLAPFDPIKTVGGRFTPPGGGKQWLIAEAENEAIQRPEDLAGRKVGVLPDTTGEVLAEELGAEVVYYPSMLKAFQGLTRRRPEVEALIVEPEAAGNFMKTYGRFVRQVGPPFGPTFVLGTDNLGRDILSRIIWGARSVLLVAILSALFSSVVGVPLGLLSGFWGGKLDRVLSLVMDSIYSFPGLILAIAMAAMLGPGVLNIAVAIAVVYIPTYFRIVRGQTLSVKEELYVEAARSLGARARTILWLYVFPNVIPSIVVLFSLNVADSILTEAGLSFLGLGLPPPTPDWGFDLNKGKAYLPNGYWWPITFPGLMITLVALSFSLLGEGLGEILNPRLTES
;
A
#
# COMPACT_ATOMS: atom_id res chain seq x y z
N MET A 1 43.20 -45.33 24.36
CA MET A 1 41.84 -44.97 24.13
C MET A 1 41.72 -43.46 24.36
N ALA A 2 41.75 -42.68 23.29
CA ALA A 2 41.69 -41.23 23.37
C ALA A 2 40.21 -40.83 23.27
N GLU A 3 39.70 -40.20 24.33
CA GLU A 3 38.39 -39.50 24.34
C GLU A 3 38.43 -38.39 23.31
N GLN A 4 37.77 -38.59 22.18
CA GLN A 4 37.39 -37.50 21.30
C GLN A 4 36.20 -36.76 21.98
N THR A 5 36.51 -35.74 22.72
CA THR A 5 35.55 -34.70 23.10
C THR A 5 35.10 -34.02 21.83
N LEU A 6 33.93 -34.41 21.31
CA LEU A 6 33.19 -33.66 20.33
C LEU A 6 32.74 -32.32 20.99
N THR A 7 33.60 -31.32 20.86
CA THR A 7 33.17 -29.93 21.08
C THR A 7 32.17 -29.62 19.98
N LEU A 8 30.89 -29.64 20.32
CA LEU A 8 29.84 -29.02 19.55
C LEU A 8 30.13 -27.51 19.60
N GLU A 9 31.06 -27.05 18.75
CA GLU A 9 31.20 -25.63 18.47
C GLU A 9 29.85 -25.17 17.93
N GLN A 10 29.21 -24.31 18.69
CA GLN A 10 28.02 -23.60 18.21
C GLN A 10 28.48 -22.65 17.10
N PRO A 11 28.17 -22.91 15.80
CA PRO A 11 28.79 -22.20 14.68
C PRO A 11 28.25 -20.81 14.44
N TRP A 12 27.57 -20.19 15.42
CA TRP A 12 26.75 -19.00 15.23
C TRP A 12 27.31 -17.72 15.85
N GLU A 13 28.35 -17.78 16.72
CA GLU A 13 28.71 -16.63 17.53
C GLU A 13 29.49 -15.51 16.82
N ASP A 14 30.20 -15.80 15.69
CA ASP A 14 31.11 -14.83 15.07
C ASP A 14 30.77 -14.40 13.63
N VAL A 15 29.56 -14.65 13.15
CA VAL A 15 29.24 -14.38 11.74
C VAL A 15 28.21 -13.26 11.61
N GLY A 16 28.57 -12.16 10.92
CA GLY A 16 27.68 -11.05 10.65
C GLY A 16 26.31 -11.47 10.08
N LEU A 17 25.27 -10.73 10.40
CA LEU A 17 23.85 -11.02 10.14
C LEU A 17 23.57 -11.50 8.70
N LEU A 18 24.21 -10.88 7.70
CA LEU A 18 24.10 -11.26 6.29
C LEU A 18 24.64 -12.67 6.00
N ARG A 19 25.73 -13.07 6.65
CA ARG A 19 26.28 -14.44 6.50
C ARG A 19 25.40 -15.48 7.20
N ARG A 20 24.75 -15.12 8.32
CA ARG A 20 23.75 -16.00 8.97
C ARG A 20 22.56 -16.25 8.06
N ILE A 21 22.02 -15.21 7.45
CA ILE A 21 20.92 -15.31 6.48
C ILE A 21 21.34 -16.22 5.30
N TRP A 22 22.55 -16.04 4.75
CA TRP A 22 23.04 -16.85 3.63
C TRP A 22 23.29 -18.33 3.97
N ARG A 23 23.74 -18.64 5.19
CA ARG A 23 23.92 -20.02 5.66
C ARG A 23 22.60 -20.73 5.89
N GLY A 24 21.54 -20.04 6.28
CA GLY A 24 20.19 -20.58 6.42
C GLY A 24 19.67 -21.27 5.17
N ARG A 25 20.10 -20.86 3.97
CA ARG A 25 19.76 -21.49 2.68
C ARG A 25 19.98 -23.01 2.66
N ARG A 26 21.02 -23.51 3.34
CA ARG A 26 21.35 -24.95 3.36
C ARG A 26 20.45 -25.76 4.30
N TRP A 27 19.81 -25.09 5.27
CA TRP A 27 19.02 -25.75 6.31
C TRP A 27 17.52 -25.68 6.01
N TYR A 28 17.04 -24.58 5.44
CA TYR A 28 15.61 -24.30 5.26
C TYR A 28 15.12 -24.46 3.79
N GLY A 29 15.98 -24.83 2.84
CA GLY A 29 15.57 -25.14 1.48
C GLY A 29 14.76 -24.05 0.78
N ALA A 30 13.58 -24.40 0.27
CA ALA A 30 12.67 -23.49 -0.44
C ALA A 30 12.12 -22.37 0.45
N GLU A 31 11.87 -22.66 1.74
CA GLU A 31 11.25 -21.72 2.71
C GLU A 31 12.16 -20.51 2.95
N TRP A 32 13.47 -20.71 2.89
CA TRP A 32 14.43 -19.61 2.98
C TRP A 32 14.24 -18.60 1.84
N TYR A 33 14.03 -19.08 0.60
CA TYR A 33 13.83 -18.19 -0.56
C TYR A 33 12.51 -17.42 -0.45
N ILE A 34 11.46 -18.07 0.05
CA ILE A 34 10.15 -17.46 0.29
C ILE A 34 10.28 -16.33 1.31
N THR A 35 10.94 -16.61 2.45
CA THR A 35 11.17 -15.61 3.51
C THR A 35 11.99 -14.42 2.99
N VAL A 36 13.07 -14.70 2.26
CA VAL A 36 13.92 -13.63 1.70
C VAL A 36 13.18 -12.83 0.65
N ALA A 37 12.41 -13.47 -0.23
CA ALA A 37 11.61 -12.77 -1.24
C ALA A 37 10.56 -11.85 -0.58
N GLY A 38 9.82 -12.36 0.40
CA GLY A 38 8.88 -11.55 1.20
C GLY A 38 9.56 -10.39 1.92
N GLY A 39 10.71 -10.67 2.57
CA GLY A 39 11.50 -9.66 3.27
C GLY A 39 12.08 -8.58 2.36
N VAL A 40 12.60 -8.94 1.19
CA VAL A 40 13.10 -7.98 0.19
C VAL A 40 11.95 -7.11 -0.34
N LEU A 41 10.83 -7.74 -0.73
CA LEU A 41 9.67 -7.01 -1.23
C LEU A 41 9.13 -6.03 -0.18
N LEU A 42 8.99 -6.49 1.07
CA LEU A 42 8.56 -5.63 2.18
C LEU A 42 9.55 -4.48 2.42
N THR A 43 10.85 -4.75 2.40
CA THR A 43 11.89 -3.73 2.57
C THR A 43 11.81 -2.66 1.47
N LEU A 44 11.62 -3.06 0.21
CA LEU A 44 11.43 -2.12 -0.90
C LEU A 44 10.19 -1.24 -0.70
N ILE A 45 9.07 -1.82 -0.27
CA ILE A 45 7.84 -1.08 0.00
C ILE A 45 8.02 -0.11 1.18
N LEU A 46 8.67 -0.54 2.26
CA LEU A 46 8.97 0.33 3.40
C LEU A 46 9.90 1.47 3.02
N LEU A 47 10.94 1.19 2.21
CA LEU A 47 11.82 2.23 1.68
C LEU A 47 11.05 3.23 0.80
N MET A 48 10.21 2.74 -0.11
CA MET A 48 9.32 3.59 -0.91
C MET A 48 8.42 4.45 -0.02
N THR A 49 7.85 3.88 1.03
CA THR A 49 6.98 4.57 1.98
C THR A 49 7.74 5.65 2.76
N PHE A 50 8.95 5.35 3.22
CA PHE A 50 9.78 6.29 3.98
C PHE A 50 10.30 7.41 3.09
N LEU A 51 10.76 7.09 1.88
CA LEU A 51 11.30 8.04 0.91
C LEU A 51 10.20 8.73 0.07
N ALA A 52 8.92 8.57 0.43
CA ALA A 52 7.80 9.18 -0.30
C ALA A 52 7.99 10.67 -0.62
N PRO A 53 8.50 11.55 0.27
CA PRO A 53 8.69 12.96 -0.04
C PRO A 53 9.71 13.24 -1.14
N VAL A 54 10.61 12.28 -1.42
CA VAL A 54 11.66 12.38 -2.44
C VAL A 54 11.29 11.63 -3.72
N LEU A 55 10.61 10.47 -3.57
CA LEU A 55 10.27 9.61 -4.69
C LEU A 55 9.00 10.02 -5.41
N ALA A 56 8.06 10.66 -4.72
CA ALA A 56 6.82 11.12 -5.34
C ALA A 56 7.11 12.35 -6.22
N PRO A 57 6.86 12.27 -7.55
CA PRO A 57 7.19 13.39 -8.44
C PRO A 57 6.28 14.59 -8.23
N PHE A 58 5.06 14.37 -7.70
CA PHE A 58 4.05 15.41 -7.50
C PHE A 58 3.40 15.32 -6.12
N ASP A 59 2.68 16.39 -5.76
CA ASP A 59 1.77 16.37 -4.61
C ASP A 59 0.61 15.40 -4.89
N PRO A 60 0.37 14.38 -4.05
CA PRO A 60 -0.63 13.34 -4.31
C PRO A 60 -2.08 13.86 -4.24
N ILE A 61 -2.28 15.09 -3.77
CA ILE A 61 -3.61 15.68 -3.54
C ILE A 61 -3.98 16.64 -4.66
N LYS A 62 -2.99 17.34 -5.23
CA LYS A 62 -3.21 18.39 -6.23
C LYS A 62 -3.49 17.80 -7.61
N THR A 63 -4.33 18.50 -8.36
CA THR A 63 -4.44 18.31 -9.81
C THR A 63 -3.16 18.82 -10.47
N VAL A 64 -2.48 17.97 -11.21
CA VAL A 64 -1.18 18.25 -11.84
C VAL A 64 -1.17 17.99 -13.34
N GLY A 65 -2.27 17.48 -13.86
CA GLY A 65 -2.44 17.18 -15.28
C GLY A 65 -3.89 17.02 -15.69
N GLY A 66 -4.09 16.64 -16.93
CA GLY A 66 -5.42 16.32 -17.47
C GLY A 66 -6.03 15.09 -16.79
N ARG A 67 -7.36 15.04 -16.81
CA ARG A 67 -8.10 13.85 -16.34
C ARG A 67 -7.78 12.66 -17.22
N PHE A 68 -7.49 11.52 -16.60
CA PHE A 68 -7.20 10.26 -17.28
C PHE A 68 -6.08 10.35 -18.32
N THR A 69 -5.07 11.19 -18.09
CA THR A 69 -3.85 11.14 -18.92
C THR A 69 -3.24 9.74 -18.81
N PRO A 70 -2.98 9.05 -19.94
CA PRO A 70 -2.50 7.68 -19.92
C PRO A 70 -1.09 7.54 -19.34
N PRO A 71 -0.66 6.35 -18.92
CA PRO A 71 0.70 6.08 -18.50
C PRO A 71 1.72 6.51 -19.58
N GLY A 72 2.75 7.26 -19.14
CA GLY A 72 3.74 7.85 -20.02
C GLY A 72 3.31 9.13 -20.74
N GLY A 73 2.03 9.51 -20.64
CA GLY A 73 1.47 10.74 -21.22
C GLY A 73 1.77 11.99 -20.38
N GLY A 74 1.24 13.13 -20.84
CA GLY A 74 1.29 14.43 -20.14
C GLY A 74 2.08 15.51 -20.88
N LYS A 75 3.00 15.14 -21.76
CA LYS A 75 3.71 16.11 -22.61
C LYS A 75 2.73 16.82 -23.55
N GLN A 76 2.93 18.11 -23.72
CA GLN A 76 2.11 18.98 -24.54
C GLN A 76 2.91 19.61 -25.67
N TRP A 77 2.25 19.90 -26.78
CA TRP A 77 2.79 20.76 -27.83
C TRP A 77 2.29 22.19 -27.65
N LEU A 78 3.23 23.15 -27.73
CA LEU A 78 2.92 24.55 -27.91
C LEU A 78 2.83 24.83 -29.40
N ILE A 79 1.66 25.30 -29.85
CA ILE A 79 1.39 25.62 -31.24
C ILE A 79 1.03 27.11 -31.31
N ALA A 80 1.74 27.84 -32.15
CA ALA A 80 1.49 29.25 -32.42
C ALA A 80 1.20 29.46 -33.90
N GLU A 81 0.64 30.64 -34.28
CA GLU A 81 0.53 31.05 -35.65
C GLU A 81 1.90 31.11 -36.33
N ALA A 82 2.00 30.72 -37.60
CA ALA A 82 3.27 30.59 -38.30
C ALA A 82 4.06 31.90 -38.37
N GLU A 83 3.39 33.05 -38.44
CA GLU A 83 3.94 34.40 -38.55
C GLU A 83 4.21 35.04 -37.16
N ASN A 84 3.72 34.44 -36.07
CA ASN A 84 3.91 34.98 -34.72
C ASN A 84 5.29 34.59 -34.17
N GLU A 85 6.27 35.47 -34.32
CA GLU A 85 7.64 35.30 -33.78
C GLU A 85 7.77 35.67 -32.30
N ALA A 86 6.73 36.25 -31.69
CA ALA A 86 6.77 36.71 -30.30
C ALA A 86 6.69 35.57 -29.29
N ILE A 87 6.29 34.34 -29.70
CA ILE A 87 6.20 33.16 -28.86
C ILE A 87 7.27 32.17 -29.32
N GLN A 88 8.37 32.07 -28.57
CA GLN A 88 9.47 31.14 -28.86
C GLN A 88 9.62 30.07 -27.79
N ARG A 89 9.10 30.29 -26.60
CA ARG A 89 9.17 29.39 -25.44
C ARG A 89 7.84 29.37 -24.70
N PRO A 90 7.56 28.33 -23.89
CA PRO A 90 6.38 28.30 -23.05
C PRO A 90 6.25 29.50 -22.09
N GLU A 91 7.36 30.02 -21.58
CA GLU A 91 7.37 31.15 -20.66
C GLU A 91 6.87 32.48 -21.29
N ASP A 92 6.88 32.56 -22.62
CA ASP A 92 6.39 33.73 -23.37
C ASP A 92 4.85 33.84 -23.37
N LEU A 93 4.15 32.85 -22.80
CA LEU A 93 2.70 32.80 -22.73
C LEU A 93 2.08 33.61 -21.61
N ALA A 94 2.87 34.11 -20.65
CA ALA A 94 2.39 34.91 -19.54
C ALA A 94 1.59 36.14 -20.02
N GLY A 95 0.33 36.26 -19.58
CA GLY A 95 -0.59 37.33 -19.95
C GLY A 95 -1.12 37.28 -21.39
N ARG A 96 -0.83 36.23 -22.16
CA ARG A 96 -1.32 36.01 -23.54
C ARG A 96 -2.53 35.07 -23.56
N LYS A 97 -3.36 35.23 -24.60
CA LYS A 97 -4.52 34.35 -24.81
C LYS A 97 -4.09 33.00 -25.38
N VAL A 98 -4.28 31.95 -24.58
CA VAL A 98 -3.91 30.58 -24.94
C VAL A 98 -5.15 29.72 -24.99
N GLY A 99 -5.34 29.06 -26.11
CA GLY A 99 -6.43 28.09 -26.30
C GLY A 99 -6.07 26.72 -25.77
N VAL A 100 -6.95 26.14 -24.96
CA VAL A 100 -6.82 24.80 -24.41
C VAL A 100 -8.14 24.04 -24.54
N LEU A 101 -8.08 22.72 -24.39
CA LEU A 101 -9.25 21.92 -24.17
C LEU A 101 -9.47 21.75 -22.65
N PRO A 102 -10.72 21.74 -22.19
CA PRO A 102 -11.02 21.58 -20.77
C PRO A 102 -10.58 20.19 -20.28
N ASP A 103 -10.26 20.12 -18.99
CA ASP A 103 -9.83 18.87 -18.30
C ASP A 103 -8.53 18.23 -18.86
N THR A 104 -7.67 18.99 -19.55
CA THR A 104 -6.42 18.52 -20.13
C THR A 104 -5.19 19.02 -19.36
N THR A 105 -4.05 18.34 -19.57
CA THR A 105 -2.75 18.82 -19.03
C THR A 105 -2.38 20.19 -19.60
N GLY A 106 -2.85 20.50 -20.81
CA GLY A 106 -2.64 21.81 -21.44
C GLY A 106 -3.28 22.96 -20.66
N GLU A 107 -4.47 22.73 -20.09
CA GLU A 107 -5.15 23.70 -19.21
C GLU A 107 -4.30 24.00 -17.96
N VAL A 108 -3.88 22.95 -17.24
CA VAL A 108 -3.05 23.10 -16.03
C VAL A 108 -1.76 23.87 -16.33
N LEU A 109 -1.08 23.52 -17.44
CA LEU A 109 0.15 24.19 -17.83
C LEU A 109 -0.08 25.65 -18.25
N ALA A 110 -1.18 25.96 -18.93
CA ALA A 110 -1.50 27.35 -19.29
C ALA A 110 -1.73 28.22 -18.06
N GLU A 111 -2.42 27.70 -17.05
CA GLU A 111 -2.65 28.38 -15.77
C GLU A 111 -1.33 28.57 -15.00
N GLU A 112 -0.48 27.55 -14.92
CA GLU A 112 0.85 27.61 -14.26
C GLU A 112 1.77 28.65 -14.93
N LEU A 113 1.68 28.81 -16.26
CA LEU A 113 2.44 29.79 -17.02
C LEU A 113 1.86 31.20 -16.96
N GLY A 114 0.72 31.37 -16.27
CA GLY A 114 0.07 32.69 -16.14
C GLY A 114 -0.56 33.19 -17.41
N ALA A 115 -0.99 32.30 -18.32
CA ALA A 115 -1.69 32.64 -19.54
C ALA A 115 -3.17 32.99 -19.30
N GLU A 116 -3.76 33.80 -20.18
CA GLU A 116 -5.21 34.03 -20.23
C GLU A 116 -5.83 32.84 -20.98
N VAL A 117 -6.48 31.91 -20.23
CA VAL A 117 -7.00 30.66 -20.78
C VAL A 117 -8.30 30.88 -21.54
N VAL A 118 -8.36 30.37 -22.77
CA VAL A 118 -9.56 30.34 -23.62
C VAL A 118 -9.94 28.89 -23.91
N TYR A 119 -11.11 28.48 -23.47
CA TYR A 119 -11.59 27.10 -23.62
C TYR A 119 -12.24 26.82 -24.97
N TYR A 120 -11.80 25.75 -25.61
CA TYR A 120 -12.41 25.25 -26.82
C TYR A 120 -13.05 23.88 -26.61
N PRO A 121 -14.27 23.65 -27.15
CA PRO A 121 -14.97 22.38 -26.96
C PRO A 121 -14.41 21.26 -27.85
N SER A 122 -13.53 21.55 -28.79
CA SER A 122 -12.88 20.56 -29.64
C SER A 122 -11.59 21.10 -30.25
N MET A 123 -10.68 20.19 -30.62
CA MET A 123 -9.42 20.47 -31.29
C MET A 123 -9.65 21.27 -32.58
N LEU A 124 -10.65 20.89 -33.37
CA LEU A 124 -10.99 21.59 -34.63
C LEU A 124 -11.28 23.07 -34.35
N LYS A 125 -12.11 23.38 -33.37
CA LYS A 125 -12.42 24.77 -33.02
C LYS A 125 -11.23 25.54 -32.48
N ALA A 126 -10.36 24.88 -31.72
CA ALA A 126 -9.12 25.47 -31.23
C ALA A 126 -8.21 25.90 -32.39
N PHE A 127 -7.95 25.02 -33.33
CA PHE A 127 -7.17 25.36 -34.55
C PHE A 127 -7.84 26.43 -35.41
N GLN A 128 -9.16 26.39 -35.55
CA GLN A 128 -9.89 27.44 -36.24
C GLN A 128 -9.79 28.79 -35.55
N GLY A 129 -9.83 28.80 -34.21
CA GLY A 129 -9.66 30.02 -33.39
C GLY A 129 -8.28 30.65 -33.56
N LEU A 130 -7.24 29.82 -33.66
CA LEU A 130 -5.87 30.26 -33.89
C LEU A 130 -5.63 30.78 -35.32
N THR A 131 -6.26 30.18 -36.34
CA THR A 131 -5.97 30.45 -37.75
C THR A 131 -6.94 31.41 -38.43
N ARG A 132 -7.80 32.10 -37.71
CA ARG A 132 -8.72 33.15 -38.21
C ARG A 132 -7.94 34.39 -38.62
N ARG A 133 -8.49 35.19 -39.55
CA ARG A 133 -7.94 36.51 -39.93
C ARG A 133 -7.72 37.47 -38.73
N ARG A 134 -8.51 37.29 -37.67
CA ARG A 134 -8.29 37.91 -36.33
C ARG A 134 -8.29 36.74 -35.35
N PRO A 135 -7.13 36.26 -34.95
CA PRO A 135 -7.01 35.14 -34.03
C PRO A 135 -7.71 35.47 -32.71
N GLU A 136 -8.45 34.50 -32.18
CA GLU A 136 -9.06 34.60 -30.85
C GLU A 136 -8.04 34.33 -29.76
N VAL A 137 -7.00 33.54 -30.08
CA VAL A 137 -5.90 33.14 -29.22
C VAL A 137 -4.57 33.24 -29.97
N GLU A 138 -3.48 33.46 -29.24
CA GLU A 138 -2.14 33.61 -29.80
C GLU A 138 -1.38 32.30 -29.89
N ALA A 139 -1.77 31.32 -29.07
CA ALA A 139 -1.20 29.97 -29.08
C ALA A 139 -2.22 28.93 -28.59
N LEU A 140 -1.88 27.65 -28.82
CA LEU A 140 -2.59 26.49 -28.27
C LEU A 140 -1.60 25.63 -27.49
N ILE A 141 -2.07 25.09 -26.36
CA ILE A 141 -1.38 24.00 -25.65
C ILE A 141 -2.25 22.74 -25.80
N VAL A 142 -1.71 21.73 -26.46
CA VAL A 142 -2.49 20.55 -26.86
C VAL A 142 -1.65 19.27 -26.81
N GLU A 143 -2.31 18.15 -26.64
CA GLU A 143 -1.67 16.83 -26.65
C GLU A 143 -1.11 16.50 -28.04
N PRO A 144 0.15 15.98 -28.13
CA PRO A 144 0.79 15.64 -29.40
C PRO A 144 -0.02 14.69 -30.28
N GLU A 145 -0.63 13.67 -29.70
CA GLU A 145 -1.41 12.67 -30.43
C GLU A 145 -2.67 13.28 -31.04
N ALA A 146 -3.37 14.11 -30.28
CA ALA A 146 -4.57 14.79 -30.73
C ALA A 146 -4.26 15.85 -31.80
N ALA A 147 -3.13 16.54 -31.66
CA ALA A 147 -2.73 17.61 -32.59
C ALA A 147 -2.14 17.11 -33.91
N GLY A 148 -1.56 15.91 -33.95
CA GLY A 148 -0.76 15.43 -35.10
C GLY A 148 -1.51 15.44 -36.45
N ASN A 149 -2.79 15.08 -36.47
CA ASN A 149 -3.62 15.10 -37.67
C ASN A 149 -3.97 16.53 -38.08
N PHE A 150 -4.21 17.43 -37.15
CA PHE A 150 -4.53 18.83 -37.45
C PHE A 150 -3.30 19.58 -37.91
N MET A 151 -2.10 19.28 -37.43
CA MET A 151 -0.84 19.83 -37.94
C MET A 151 -0.61 19.51 -39.40
N LYS A 152 -1.02 18.35 -39.92
CA LYS A 152 -0.96 18.02 -41.32
C LYS A 152 -1.88 18.92 -42.20
N THR A 153 -3.01 19.31 -41.64
CA THR A 153 -4.01 20.13 -42.38
C THR A 153 -3.71 21.61 -42.26
N TYR A 154 -3.30 22.07 -41.07
CA TYR A 154 -3.10 23.50 -40.77
C TYR A 154 -1.63 23.93 -40.76
N GLY A 155 -0.67 23.05 -41.01
CA GLY A 155 0.77 23.29 -40.89
C GLY A 155 1.36 24.43 -41.73
N ARG A 156 0.58 24.96 -42.68
CA ARG A 156 0.97 26.19 -43.44
C ARG A 156 0.70 27.47 -42.65
N PHE A 157 -0.22 27.40 -41.68
CA PHE A 157 -0.72 28.56 -40.92
C PHE A 157 -0.22 28.56 -39.47
N VAL A 158 0.26 27.40 -39.01
CA VAL A 158 0.70 27.22 -37.63
C VAL A 158 2.06 26.54 -37.58
N ARG A 159 2.79 26.77 -36.51
CA ARG A 159 4.06 26.11 -36.23
C ARG A 159 4.07 25.53 -34.80
N GLN A 160 4.77 24.44 -34.63
CA GLN A 160 5.12 23.95 -33.30
C GLN A 160 6.27 24.80 -32.75
N VAL A 161 6.12 25.24 -31.51
CA VAL A 161 7.12 26.05 -30.79
C VAL A 161 7.89 25.13 -29.85
N GLY A 162 9.13 24.87 -30.18
CA GLY A 162 10.02 24.05 -29.34
C GLY A 162 9.65 22.55 -29.26
N PRO A 163 10.34 21.80 -28.42
CA PRO A 163 10.04 20.40 -28.14
C PRO A 163 8.78 20.26 -27.28
N PRO A 164 8.18 19.04 -27.20
CA PRO A 164 7.10 18.77 -26.26
C PRO A 164 7.53 19.09 -24.81
N PHE A 165 6.71 19.81 -24.10
CA PHE A 165 7.01 20.29 -22.73
C PHE A 165 5.95 19.80 -21.72
N GLY A 166 6.16 20.08 -20.43
CA GLY A 166 5.27 19.67 -19.34
C GLY A 166 5.68 18.35 -18.69
N PRO A 167 4.89 17.89 -17.72
CA PRO A 167 5.18 16.71 -16.93
C PRO A 167 5.09 15.42 -17.75
N THR A 168 5.63 14.32 -17.20
CA THR A 168 5.36 12.96 -17.68
C THR A 168 4.81 12.15 -16.53
N PHE A 169 3.60 11.63 -16.72
CA PHE A 169 2.92 10.82 -15.71
C PHE A 169 3.23 9.34 -15.95
N VAL A 170 4.16 8.79 -15.16
CA VAL A 170 4.66 7.42 -15.33
C VAL A 170 3.52 6.39 -15.30
N LEU A 171 2.61 6.51 -14.34
CA LEU A 171 1.44 5.63 -14.20
C LEU A 171 0.12 6.30 -14.63
N GLY A 172 0.21 7.49 -15.26
CA GLY A 172 -0.94 8.27 -15.67
C GLY A 172 -1.59 9.06 -14.53
N THR A 173 -2.74 9.66 -14.83
CA THR A 173 -3.53 10.44 -13.86
C THR A 173 -4.90 9.81 -13.60
N ASP A 174 -5.51 10.20 -12.51
CA ASP A 174 -6.86 9.79 -12.12
C ASP A 174 -7.96 10.69 -12.71
N ASN A 175 -9.20 10.49 -12.25
CA ASN A 175 -10.37 11.25 -12.66
C ASN A 175 -10.37 12.73 -12.22
N LEU A 176 -9.42 13.15 -11.41
CA LEU A 176 -9.20 14.53 -10.96
C LEU A 176 -7.88 15.10 -11.47
N GLY A 177 -7.19 14.40 -12.39
CA GLY A 177 -5.90 14.83 -12.91
C GLY A 177 -4.74 14.72 -11.89
N ARG A 178 -4.89 13.93 -10.84
CA ARG A 178 -3.83 13.69 -9.84
C ARG A 178 -2.90 12.57 -10.30
N ASP A 179 -1.62 12.68 -10.02
CA ASP A 179 -0.63 11.68 -10.39
C ASP A 179 -0.79 10.36 -9.60
N ILE A 180 -1.01 9.27 -10.33
CA ILE A 180 -1.25 7.95 -9.72
C ILE A 180 0.00 7.43 -9.02
N LEU A 181 1.21 7.63 -9.58
CA LEU A 181 2.45 7.19 -8.95
C LEU A 181 2.64 7.84 -7.57
N SER A 182 2.45 9.15 -7.50
CA SER A 182 2.54 9.88 -6.23
C SER A 182 1.49 9.40 -5.22
N ARG A 183 0.25 9.13 -5.67
CA ARG A 183 -0.81 8.58 -4.81
C ARG A 183 -0.49 7.17 -4.30
N ILE A 184 0.12 6.33 -5.13
CA ILE A 184 0.58 5.00 -4.71
C ILE A 184 1.65 5.10 -3.64
N ILE A 185 2.66 5.92 -3.85
CA ILE A 185 3.79 6.08 -2.93
C ILE A 185 3.31 6.62 -1.57
N TRP A 186 2.48 7.64 -1.57
CA TRP A 186 1.94 8.24 -0.34
C TRP A 186 0.86 7.37 0.32
N GLY A 187 0.03 6.68 -0.48
CA GLY A 187 -1.01 5.77 0.00
C GLY A 187 -0.45 4.59 0.81
N ALA A 188 0.77 4.15 0.51
CA ALA A 188 1.46 3.12 1.27
C ALA A 188 1.54 3.45 2.77
N ARG A 189 1.74 4.73 3.13
CA ARG A 189 1.79 5.17 4.55
C ARG A 189 0.47 4.94 5.26
N SER A 190 -0.63 5.32 4.61
CA SER A 190 -1.97 5.22 5.19
C SER A 190 -2.36 3.76 5.41
N VAL A 191 -2.21 2.94 4.37
CA VAL A 191 -2.56 1.51 4.38
C VAL A 191 -1.72 0.74 5.40
N LEU A 192 -0.39 0.92 5.39
CA LEU A 192 0.50 0.25 6.34
C LEU A 192 0.25 0.67 7.78
N LEU A 193 -0.01 1.96 8.03
CA LEU A 193 -0.29 2.45 9.37
C LEU A 193 -1.56 1.82 9.94
N VAL A 194 -2.65 1.78 9.17
CA VAL A 194 -3.91 1.15 9.59
C VAL A 194 -3.69 -0.34 9.85
N ALA A 195 -3.04 -1.06 8.93
CA ALA A 195 -2.84 -2.49 9.04
C ALA A 195 -1.96 -2.89 10.23
N ILE A 196 -0.86 -2.18 10.45
CA ILE A 196 0.04 -2.45 11.59
C ILE A 196 -0.66 -2.13 12.92
N LEU A 197 -1.39 -1.01 13.01
CA LEU A 197 -2.15 -0.68 14.21
C LEU A 197 -3.26 -1.71 14.48
N SER A 198 -3.95 -2.20 13.45
CA SER A 198 -4.96 -3.25 13.59
C SER A 198 -4.36 -4.53 14.16
N ALA A 199 -3.25 -5.00 13.60
CA ALA A 199 -2.56 -6.19 14.06
C ALA A 199 -2.01 -6.00 15.51
N LEU A 200 -1.50 -4.82 15.81
CA LEU A 200 -1.03 -4.48 17.15
C LEU A 200 -2.17 -4.51 18.18
N PHE A 201 -3.29 -3.86 17.90
CA PHE A 201 -4.45 -3.85 18.80
C PHE A 201 -5.03 -5.24 18.99
N SER A 202 -5.13 -6.03 17.91
CA SER A 202 -5.58 -7.42 17.99
C SER A 202 -4.67 -8.26 18.86
N SER A 203 -3.35 -8.13 18.71
CA SER A 203 -2.36 -8.88 19.49
C SER A 203 -2.33 -8.45 20.94
N VAL A 204 -2.36 -7.13 21.25
CA VAL A 204 -2.34 -6.61 22.61
C VAL A 204 -3.54 -7.08 23.44
N VAL A 205 -4.68 -7.34 22.80
CA VAL A 205 -5.87 -7.87 23.49
C VAL A 205 -5.92 -9.39 23.41
N GLY A 206 -5.76 -9.96 22.22
CA GLY A 206 -5.96 -11.39 21.99
C GLY A 206 -4.90 -12.27 22.63
N VAL A 207 -3.62 -11.84 22.63
CA VAL A 207 -2.52 -12.62 23.22
C VAL A 207 -2.65 -12.78 24.72
N PRO A 208 -2.83 -11.73 25.54
CA PRO A 208 -3.02 -11.90 26.98
C PRO A 208 -4.26 -12.74 27.33
N LEU A 209 -5.38 -12.52 26.63
CA LEU A 209 -6.59 -13.28 26.87
C LEU A 209 -6.40 -14.76 26.54
N GLY A 210 -5.70 -15.08 25.42
CA GLY A 210 -5.36 -16.45 25.05
C GLY A 210 -4.44 -17.15 26.05
N LEU A 211 -3.37 -16.43 26.52
CA LEU A 211 -2.47 -16.92 27.56
C LEU A 211 -3.22 -17.22 28.85
N LEU A 212 -4.03 -16.27 29.35
CA LEU A 212 -4.81 -16.41 30.56
C LEU A 212 -5.79 -17.60 30.48
N SER A 213 -6.51 -17.68 29.39
CA SER A 213 -7.47 -18.73 29.11
C SER A 213 -6.82 -20.12 29.07
N GLY A 214 -5.77 -20.28 28.27
CA GLY A 214 -5.05 -21.55 28.15
C GLY A 214 -4.35 -22.00 29.42
N PHE A 215 -3.77 -21.04 30.19
CA PHE A 215 -3.01 -21.37 31.40
C PHE A 215 -3.90 -21.74 32.59
N TRP A 216 -4.88 -20.89 32.94
CA TRP A 216 -5.77 -21.15 34.10
C TRP A 216 -6.92 -22.13 33.80
N GLY A 217 -7.44 -22.12 32.57
CA GLY A 217 -8.52 -23.01 32.19
C GLY A 217 -9.85 -22.76 32.94
N GLY A 218 -10.65 -23.81 33.07
CA GLY A 218 -11.86 -23.82 33.92
C GLY A 218 -12.96 -22.86 33.46
N LYS A 219 -13.56 -22.14 34.41
CA LYS A 219 -14.65 -21.19 34.14
C LYS A 219 -14.19 -19.98 33.33
N LEU A 220 -12.98 -19.48 33.58
CA LEU A 220 -12.39 -18.34 32.86
C LEU A 220 -12.26 -18.67 31.38
N ASP A 221 -11.68 -19.82 31.08
CA ASP A 221 -11.53 -20.32 29.72
C ASP A 221 -12.87 -20.45 28.99
N ARG A 222 -13.87 -21.03 29.67
CA ARG A 222 -15.20 -21.21 29.11
C ARG A 222 -15.88 -19.89 28.75
N VAL A 223 -15.79 -18.87 29.63
CA VAL A 223 -16.39 -17.55 29.40
C VAL A 223 -15.67 -16.81 28.29
N LEU A 224 -14.33 -16.77 28.31
CA LEU A 224 -13.56 -16.10 27.27
C LEU A 224 -13.75 -16.75 25.90
N SER A 225 -13.73 -18.09 25.84
CA SER A 225 -13.99 -18.82 24.59
C SER A 225 -15.38 -18.51 24.05
N LEU A 226 -16.41 -18.49 24.89
CA LEU A 226 -17.78 -18.18 24.47
C LEU A 226 -17.87 -16.76 23.88
N VAL A 227 -17.24 -15.77 24.49
CA VAL A 227 -17.21 -14.39 23.98
C VAL A 227 -16.48 -14.34 22.65
N MET A 228 -15.29 -14.95 22.54
CA MET A 228 -14.50 -14.96 21.30
C MET A 228 -15.21 -15.72 20.17
N ASP A 229 -15.85 -16.83 20.47
CA ASP A 229 -16.62 -17.59 19.50
C ASP A 229 -17.87 -16.82 19.03
N SER A 230 -18.51 -16.05 19.92
CA SER A 230 -19.61 -15.16 19.54
C SER A 230 -19.17 -14.07 18.55
N ILE A 231 -18.01 -13.45 18.77
CA ILE A 231 -17.44 -12.47 17.84
C ILE A 231 -17.09 -13.14 16.51
N TYR A 232 -16.44 -14.30 16.56
CA TYR A 232 -15.98 -15.03 15.39
C TYR A 232 -17.13 -15.62 14.54
N SER A 233 -18.34 -15.75 15.11
CA SER A 233 -19.53 -16.24 14.40
C SER A 233 -20.03 -15.25 13.32
N PHE A 234 -19.67 -13.98 13.44
CA PHE A 234 -19.99 -12.98 12.43
C PHE A 234 -19.02 -13.08 11.24
N PRO A 235 -19.52 -12.96 9.99
CA PRO A 235 -18.63 -12.81 8.85
C PRO A 235 -17.72 -11.58 9.03
N GLY A 236 -16.38 -11.79 9.02
CA GLY A 236 -15.40 -10.79 9.45
C GLY A 236 -15.56 -9.44 8.75
N LEU A 237 -15.73 -9.43 7.41
CA LEU A 237 -15.91 -8.18 6.68
C LEU A 237 -17.21 -7.45 7.08
N ILE A 238 -18.29 -8.18 7.34
CA ILE A 238 -19.56 -7.57 7.78
C ILE A 238 -19.40 -6.93 9.16
N LEU A 239 -18.71 -7.61 10.07
CA LEU A 239 -18.42 -7.05 11.39
C LEU A 239 -17.53 -5.80 11.27
N ALA A 240 -16.49 -5.84 10.43
CA ALA A 240 -15.62 -4.69 10.18
C ALA A 240 -16.41 -3.48 9.63
N ILE A 241 -17.32 -3.72 8.67
CA ILE A 241 -18.22 -2.68 8.11
C ILE A 241 -19.08 -2.06 9.20
N ALA A 242 -19.74 -2.89 10.03
CA ALA A 242 -20.58 -2.41 11.11
C ALA A 242 -19.80 -1.58 12.13
N MET A 243 -18.62 -2.04 12.53
CA MET A 243 -17.74 -1.33 13.45
C MET A 243 -17.22 -0.02 12.86
N ALA A 244 -16.76 -0.02 11.59
CA ALA A 244 -16.28 1.18 10.92
C ALA A 244 -17.39 2.23 10.75
N ALA A 245 -18.61 1.80 10.43
CA ALA A 245 -19.77 2.69 10.34
C ALA A 245 -20.16 3.31 11.69
N MET A 246 -20.02 2.57 12.78
CA MET A 246 -20.31 3.06 14.15
C MET A 246 -19.23 4.02 14.66
N LEU A 247 -17.96 3.73 14.41
CA LEU A 247 -16.83 4.52 14.90
C LEU A 247 -16.57 5.77 14.07
N GLY A 248 -17.02 5.76 12.80
CA GLY A 248 -16.79 6.83 11.84
C GLY A 248 -15.39 6.82 11.22
N PRO A 249 -15.11 7.78 10.33
CA PRO A 249 -13.84 7.83 9.59
C PRO A 249 -12.65 8.16 10.50
N GLY A 250 -11.48 7.65 10.13
CA GLY A 250 -10.21 7.93 10.81
C GLY A 250 -9.32 6.70 10.97
N VAL A 251 -8.02 6.92 10.96
CA VAL A 251 -7.01 5.85 11.02
C VAL A 251 -7.22 4.93 12.22
N LEU A 252 -7.38 5.52 13.43
CA LEU A 252 -7.57 4.74 14.66
C LEU A 252 -8.90 3.99 14.66
N ASN A 253 -9.97 4.61 14.18
CA ASN A 253 -11.30 4.02 14.16
C ASN A 253 -11.34 2.78 13.24
N ILE A 254 -10.75 2.91 12.04
CA ILE A 254 -10.64 1.79 11.10
C ILE A 254 -9.74 0.69 11.66
N ALA A 255 -8.60 1.06 12.26
CA ALA A 255 -7.69 0.10 12.88
C ALA A 255 -8.37 -0.68 14.01
N VAL A 256 -9.16 -0.02 14.86
CA VAL A 256 -9.95 -0.69 15.92
C VAL A 256 -11.06 -1.56 15.33
N ALA A 257 -11.77 -1.08 14.31
CA ALA A 257 -12.81 -1.86 13.63
C ALA A 257 -12.26 -3.20 13.08
N ILE A 258 -11.11 -3.15 12.43
CA ILE A 258 -10.41 -4.33 11.91
C ILE A 258 -9.88 -5.19 13.07
N ALA A 259 -9.30 -4.57 14.10
CA ALA A 259 -8.73 -5.27 15.25
C ALA A 259 -9.75 -6.17 15.94
N VAL A 260 -10.98 -5.70 16.16
CA VAL A 260 -12.05 -6.48 16.80
C VAL A 260 -12.31 -7.79 16.08
N VAL A 261 -12.23 -7.78 14.75
CA VAL A 261 -12.43 -9.00 13.93
C VAL A 261 -11.33 -10.02 14.16
N TYR A 262 -10.09 -9.60 14.40
CA TYR A 262 -8.93 -10.48 14.50
C TYR A 262 -8.54 -10.85 15.93
N ILE A 263 -9.06 -10.19 16.98
CA ILE A 263 -8.85 -10.57 18.39
C ILE A 263 -9.15 -12.07 18.64
N PRO A 264 -10.27 -12.65 18.18
CA PRO A 264 -10.56 -14.07 18.39
C PRO A 264 -9.53 -15.01 17.77
N THR A 265 -8.93 -14.63 16.64
CA THR A 265 -7.89 -15.43 15.98
C THR A 265 -6.63 -15.51 16.84
N TYR A 266 -6.15 -14.36 17.38
CA TYR A 266 -5.02 -14.34 18.32
C TYR A 266 -5.35 -15.14 19.58
N PHE A 267 -6.51 -14.90 20.18
CA PHE A 267 -6.96 -15.63 21.35
C PHE A 267 -6.89 -17.13 21.13
N ARG A 268 -7.48 -17.63 20.05
CA ARG A 268 -7.62 -19.08 19.79
C ARG A 268 -6.26 -19.75 19.56
N ILE A 269 -5.38 -19.14 18.77
CA ILE A 269 -4.06 -19.68 18.48
C ILE A 269 -3.19 -19.67 19.72
N VAL A 270 -3.13 -18.55 20.44
CA VAL A 270 -2.31 -18.41 21.65
C VAL A 270 -2.83 -19.31 22.76
N ARG A 271 -4.16 -19.45 22.93
CA ARG A 271 -4.77 -20.40 23.85
C ARG A 271 -4.35 -21.85 23.52
N GLY A 272 -4.42 -22.25 22.26
CA GLY A 272 -4.01 -23.59 21.82
C GLY A 272 -2.53 -23.87 22.12
N GLN A 273 -1.65 -22.95 21.77
CA GLN A 273 -0.21 -23.06 22.07
C GLN A 273 0.06 -23.09 23.58
N THR A 274 -0.61 -22.26 24.36
CA THR A 274 -0.50 -22.25 25.82
C THR A 274 -0.92 -23.58 26.43
N LEU A 275 -2.00 -24.19 25.94
CA LEU A 275 -2.44 -25.51 26.36
C LEU A 275 -1.39 -26.60 26.08
N SER A 276 -0.78 -26.56 24.91
CA SER A 276 0.28 -27.51 24.53
C SER A 276 1.54 -27.32 25.38
N VAL A 277 2.05 -26.10 25.49
CA VAL A 277 3.30 -25.80 26.20
C VAL A 277 3.20 -26.06 27.70
N LYS A 278 2.05 -25.81 28.34
CA LYS A 278 1.90 -26.04 29.78
C LYS A 278 1.95 -27.50 30.20
N GLU A 279 1.81 -28.43 29.27
CA GLU A 279 1.87 -29.88 29.48
C GLU A 279 3.27 -30.48 29.21
N GLU A 280 4.23 -29.65 28.80
CA GLU A 280 5.60 -30.06 28.57
C GLU A 280 6.34 -30.43 29.87
N LEU A 281 7.21 -31.43 29.82
CA LEU A 281 7.91 -31.98 30.99
C LEU A 281 8.71 -30.95 31.79
N TYR A 282 9.31 -29.96 31.12
CA TYR A 282 10.06 -28.91 31.82
C TYR A 282 9.16 -27.97 32.62
N VAL A 283 7.90 -27.78 32.18
CA VAL A 283 6.90 -26.98 32.91
C VAL A 283 6.43 -27.77 34.14
N GLU A 284 6.24 -29.09 33.99
CA GLU A 284 5.87 -29.97 35.10
C GLU A 284 6.97 -30.04 36.15
N ALA A 285 8.25 -30.17 35.71
CA ALA A 285 9.41 -30.12 36.57
C ALA A 285 9.49 -28.79 37.38
N ALA A 286 9.30 -27.65 36.68
CA ALA A 286 9.28 -26.35 37.34
C ALA A 286 8.16 -26.25 38.40
N ARG A 287 6.98 -26.81 38.10
CA ARG A 287 5.85 -26.87 39.05
C ARG A 287 6.18 -27.74 40.27
N SER A 288 6.80 -28.90 40.07
CA SER A 288 7.21 -29.82 41.12
C SER A 288 8.27 -29.22 42.03
N LEU A 289 9.14 -28.34 41.52
CA LEU A 289 10.10 -27.55 42.27
C LEU A 289 9.47 -26.35 43.00
N GLY A 290 8.16 -26.18 42.94
CA GLY A 290 7.44 -25.12 43.64
C GLY A 290 7.44 -23.76 42.95
N ALA A 291 7.72 -23.68 41.66
CA ALA A 291 7.63 -22.43 40.93
C ALA A 291 6.22 -21.84 40.97
N ARG A 292 6.13 -20.51 41.16
CA ARG A 292 4.85 -19.80 41.22
C ARG A 292 4.20 -19.79 39.83
N ALA A 293 2.87 -19.83 39.76
CA ALA A 293 2.11 -19.80 38.50
C ALA A 293 2.50 -18.65 37.55
N ARG A 294 2.74 -17.44 38.12
CA ARG A 294 3.24 -16.29 37.32
C ARG A 294 4.62 -16.54 36.71
N THR A 295 5.53 -17.16 37.46
CA THR A 295 6.88 -17.52 37.00
C THR A 295 6.78 -18.54 35.88
N ILE A 296 5.94 -19.56 36.03
CA ILE A 296 5.71 -20.55 34.96
C ILE A 296 5.16 -19.89 33.72
N LEU A 297 4.15 -19.04 33.84
CA LEU A 297 3.54 -18.36 32.71
C LEU A 297 4.54 -17.50 31.93
N TRP A 298 5.31 -16.64 32.62
CA TRP A 298 6.15 -15.64 31.97
C TRP A 298 7.54 -16.13 31.57
N LEU A 299 8.12 -17.09 32.28
CA LEU A 299 9.47 -17.59 32.01
C LEU A 299 9.48 -18.90 31.19
N TYR A 300 8.44 -19.70 31.28
CA TYR A 300 8.41 -21.01 30.63
C TYR A 300 7.38 -21.11 29.52
N VAL A 301 6.18 -20.54 29.68
CA VAL A 301 5.10 -20.67 28.70
C VAL A 301 5.20 -19.56 27.66
N PHE A 302 5.17 -18.30 28.07
CA PHE A 302 5.10 -17.16 27.14
C PHE A 302 6.26 -17.12 26.12
N PRO A 303 7.53 -17.33 26.48
CA PRO A 303 8.62 -17.33 25.51
C PRO A 303 8.46 -18.38 24.41
N ASN A 304 7.88 -19.53 24.75
CA ASN A 304 7.62 -20.61 23.80
C ASN A 304 6.41 -20.36 22.87
N VAL A 305 5.56 -19.41 23.23
CA VAL A 305 4.42 -18.97 22.41
C VAL A 305 4.80 -17.81 21.47
N ILE A 306 5.86 -17.05 21.78
CA ILE A 306 6.31 -15.88 20.99
C ILE A 306 6.49 -16.22 19.48
N PRO A 307 7.14 -17.33 19.09
CA PRO A 307 7.30 -17.65 17.66
C PRO A 307 5.96 -17.67 16.92
N SER A 308 4.95 -18.31 17.48
CA SER A 308 3.61 -18.35 16.88
C SER A 308 2.94 -16.97 16.83
N ILE A 309 3.19 -16.10 17.82
CA ILE A 309 2.67 -14.73 17.83
C ILE A 309 3.31 -13.90 16.70
N VAL A 310 4.60 -14.04 16.45
CA VAL A 310 5.32 -13.30 15.39
C VAL A 310 4.80 -13.68 14.01
N VAL A 311 4.62 -14.98 13.77
CA VAL A 311 4.04 -15.48 12.51
C VAL A 311 2.63 -14.95 12.32
N LEU A 312 1.79 -15.10 13.35
CA LEU A 312 0.40 -14.63 13.32
C LEU A 312 0.30 -13.12 13.11
N PHE A 313 1.22 -12.34 13.69
CA PHE A 313 1.27 -10.90 13.50
C PHE A 313 1.52 -10.55 12.02
N SER A 314 2.48 -11.20 11.37
CA SER A 314 2.78 -10.96 9.96
C SER A 314 1.58 -11.30 9.05
N LEU A 315 0.97 -12.47 9.25
CA LEU A 315 -0.23 -12.88 8.50
C LEU A 315 -1.41 -11.94 8.75
N ASN A 316 -1.60 -11.52 10.00
CA ASN A 316 -2.68 -10.60 10.35
C ASN A 316 -2.49 -9.20 9.73
N VAL A 317 -1.25 -8.70 9.58
CA VAL A 317 -1.00 -7.47 8.83
C VAL A 317 -1.44 -7.63 7.37
N ALA A 318 -1.12 -8.75 6.72
CA ALA A 318 -1.57 -9.04 5.35
C ALA A 318 -3.10 -9.00 5.22
N ASP A 319 -3.79 -9.72 6.11
CA ASP A 319 -5.25 -9.76 6.15
C ASP A 319 -5.87 -8.39 6.46
N SER A 320 -5.23 -7.61 7.35
CA SER A 320 -5.67 -6.26 7.70
C SER A 320 -5.55 -5.29 6.51
N ILE A 321 -4.53 -5.44 5.65
CA ILE A 321 -4.39 -4.67 4.40
C ILE A 321 -5.57 -4.95 3.46
N LEU A 322 -5.92 -6.23 3.29
CA LEU A 322 -7.05 -6.62 2.43
C LEU A 322 -8.38 -6.14 2.99
N THR A 323 -8.56 -6.23 4.30
CA THR A 323 -9.78 -5.78 4.99
C THR A 323 -9.92 -4.25 4.93
N GLU A 324 -8.83 -3.52 5.15
CA GLU A 324 -8.77 -2.06 5.01
C GLU A 324 -9.11 -1.63 3.59
N ALA A 325 -8.46 -2.24 2.58
CA ALA A 325 -8.76 -1.96 1.18
C ALA A 325 -10.22 -2.25 0.83
N GLY A 326 -10.81 -3.31 1.39
CA GLY A 326 -12.24 -3.63 1.27
C GLY A 326 -13.15 -2.57 1.89
N LEU A 327 -12.85 -2.10 3.10
CA LEU A 327 -13.59 -1.02 3.77
C LEU A 327 -13.50 0.29 2.99
N SER A 328 -12.30 0.67 2.58
CA SER A 328 -12.03 1.87 1.76
C SER A 328 -12.73 1.79 0.40
N PHE A 329 -12.73 0.62 -0.24
CA PHE A 329 -13.47 0.38 -1.48
C PHE A 329 -14.99 0.56 -1.31
N LEU A 330 -15.53 0.27 -0.14
CA LEU A 330 -16.94 0.50 0.19
C LEU A 330 -17.23 1.94 0.67
N GLY A 331 -16.20 2.79 0.77
CA GLY A 331 -16.33 4.18 1.19
C GLY A 331 -16.28 4.38 2.71
N LEU A 332 -15.89 3.37 3.47
CA LEU A 332 -15.73 3.39 4.93
C LEU A 332 -14.27 3.52 5.36
N GLY A 333 -13.38 3.83 4.41
CA GLY A 333 -11.95 4.04 4.61
C GLY A 333 -11.58 5.44 5.09
N LEU A 334 -10.36 5.85 4.75
CA LEU A 334 -9.89 7.20 5.06
C LEU A 334 -10.58 8.24 4.20
N PRO A 335 -10.94 9.41 4.78
CA PRO A 335 -11.64 10.44 4.03
C PRO A 335 -10.71 11.10 2.99
N PRO A 336 -11.26 11.45 1.79
CA PRO A 336 -10.54 12.29 0.86
C PRO A 336 -10.14 13.64 1.51
N PRO A 337 -9.01 14.23 1.10
CA PRO A 337 -8.17 13.94 -0.06
C PRO A 337 -7.05 12.92 0.19
N THR A 338 -7.00 12.28 1.37
CA THR A 338 -5.92 11.36 1.76
C THR A 338 -5.72 10.26 0.70
N PRO A 339 -4.48 10.02 0.22
CA PRO A 339 -4.20 8.90 -0.66
C PRO A 339 -4.52 7.57 0.03
N ASP A 340 -5.37 6.76 -0.62
CA ASP A 340 -5.84 5.47 -0.11
C ASP A 340 -6.13 4.56 -1.30
N TRP A 341 -5.49 3.39 -1.34
CA TRP A 341 -5.56 2.49 -2.50
C TRP A 341 -6.94 1.88 -2.69
N GLY A 342 -7.65 1.55 -1.61
CA GLY A 342 -9.01 1.01 -1.68
C GLY A 342 -10.00 2.04 -2.21
N PHE A 343 -9.88 3.29 -1.78
CA PHE A 343 -10.69 4.40 -2.29
C PHE A 343 -10.38 4.68 -3.76
N ASP A 344 -9.11 4.69 -4.17
CA ASP A 344 -8.70 4.90 -5.57
C ASP A 344 -9.23 3.78 -6.46
N LEU A 345 -9.21 2.52 -6.02
CA LEU A 345 -9.86 1.38 -6.68
C LEU A 345 -11.35 1.61 -6.90
N ASN A 346 -12.07 2.07 -5.87
CA ASN A 346 -13.51 2.38 -5.97
C ASN A 346 -13.78 3.42 -7.04
N LYS A 347 -13.00 4.50 -7.07
CA LYS A 347 -13.14 5.55 -8.09
C LYS A 347 -12.75 5.06 -9.48
N GLY A 348 -11.65 4.32 -9.59
CA GLY A 348 -11.15 3.81 -10.88
C GLY A 348 -12.12 2.84 -11.56
N LYS A 349 -12.82 1.98 -10.79
CA LYS A 349 -13.75 0.98 -11.35
C LYS A 349 -14.87 1.59 -12.21
N ALA A 350 -15.34 2.78 -11.86
CA ALA A 350 -16.43 3.45 -12.57
C ALA A 350 -16.05 3.84 -14.01
N TYR A 351 -14.75 3.97 -14.30
CA TYR A 351 -14.23 4.41 -15.59
C TYR A 351 -13.60 3.28 -16.40
N LEU A 352 -13.51 2.08 -15.85
CA LEU A 352 -13.00 0.91 -16.55
C LEU A 352 -13.75 0.59 -17.87
N PRO A 353 -15.09 0.70 -17.95
CA PRO A 353 -15.81 0.50 -19.20
C PRO A 353 -15.44 1.49 -20.32
N ASN A 354 -14.88 2.66 -19.94
CA ASN A 354 -14.42 3.68 -20.89
C ASN A 354 -12.98 3.44 -21.37
N GLY A 355 -12.35 2.33 -20.96
CA GLY A 355 -10.97 1.98 -21.34
C GLY A 355 -9.89 2.52 -20.39
N TYR A 356 -10.24 3.24 -19.33
CA TYR A 356 -9.28 3.76 -18.34
C TYR A 356 -8.94 2.70 -17.30
N TRP A 357 -8.03 1.79 -17.67
CA TRP A 357 -7.65 0.63 -16.84
C TRP A 357 -6.62 0.96 -15.72
N TRP A 358 -5.76 1.95 -15.92
CA TRP A 358 -4.63 2.24 -15.03
C TRP A 358 -5.05 2.76 -13.65
N PRO A 359 -6.14 3.55 -13.46
CA PRO A 359 -6.54 4.01 -12.12
C PRO A 359 -7.02 2.90 -11.18
N ILE A 360 -7.36 1.72 -11.73
CA ILE A 360 -7.73 0.55 -10.93
C ILE A 360 -6.59 -0.45 -10.82
N THR A 361 -5.83 -0.67 -11.89
CA THR A 361 -4.82 -1.73 -11.95
C THR A 361 -3.65 -1.44 -11.00
N PHE A 362 -3.11 -0.24 -10.99
CA PHE A 362 -1.93 0.07 -10.19
C PHE A 362 -2.18 0.06 -8.68
N PRO A 363 -3.26 0.67 -8.14
CA PRO A 363 -3.58 0.51 -6.72
C PRO A 363 -3.86 -0.95 -6.33
N GLY A 364 -4.58 -1.70 -7.18
CA GLY A 364 -4.85 -3.11 -6.96
C GLY A 364 -3.59 -3.98 -6.89
N LEU A 365 -2.64 -3.73 -7.79
CA LEU A 365 -1.33 -4.40 -7.76
C LEU A 365 -0.57 -4.09 -6.47
N MET A 366 -0.60 -2.85 -5.99
CA MET A 366 0.09 -2.48 -4.76
C MET A 366 -0.52 -3.17 -3.53
N ILE A 367 -1.85 -3.22 -3.42
CA ILE A 367 -2.52 -3.98 -2.35
C ILE A 367 -2.06 -5.43 -2.37
N THR A 368 -2.07 -6.06 -3.55
CA THR A 368 -1.64 -7.46 -3.72
C THR A 368 -0.17 -7.66 -3.33
N LEU A 369 0.73 -6.80 -3.81
CA LEU A 369 2.17 -6.91 -3.52
C LEU A 369 2.48 -6.73 -2.04
N VAL A 370 1.83 -5.78 -1.36
CA VAL A 370 2.05 -5.55 0.07
C VAL A 370 1.49 -6.70 0.90
N ALA A 371 0.27 -7.15 0.62
CA ALA A 371 -0.32 -8.30 1.32
C ALA A 371 0.52 -9.58 1.10
N LEU A 372 0.95 -9.84 -0.14
CA LEU A 372 1.82 -10.96 -0.48
C LEU A 372 3.15 -10.89 0.27
N SER A 373 3.77 -9.70 0.40
CA SER A 373 5.05 -9.55 1.10
C SER A 373 4.97 -9.95 2.57
N PHE A 374 3.89 -9.56 3.26
CA PHE A 374 3.66 -9.95 4.65
C PHE A 374 3.27 -11.42 4.80
N SER A 375 2.48 -11.98 3.87
CA SER A 375 2.15 -13.41 3.84
C SER A 375 3.39 -14.28 3.68
N LEU A 376 4.21 -14.01 2.66
CA LEU A 376 5.46 -14.75 2.41
C LEU A 376 6.42 -14.65 3.60
N LEU A 377 6.52 -13.46 4.20
CA LEU A 377 7.34 -13.27 5.41
C LEU A 377 6.79 -14.08 6.59
N GLY A 378 5.47 -14.09 6.79
CA GLY A 378 4.82 -14.83 7.87
C GLY A 378 4.98 -16.34 7.73
N GLU A 379 4.74 -16.89 6.53
CA GLU A 379 4.92 -18.31 6.24
C GLU A 379 6.39 -18.74 6.45
N GLY A 380 7.34 -18.00 5.87
CA GLY A 380 8.73 -18.33 6.00
C GLY A 380 9.28 -18.19 7.43
N LEU A 381 8.80 -17.20 8.20
CA LEU A 381 9.12 -17.10 9.62
C LEU A 381 8.52 -18.26 10.41
N GLY A 382 7.35 -18.78 10.02
CA GLY A 382 6.71 -19.94 10.64
C GLY A 382 7.60 -21.18 10.59
N GLU A 383 8.21 -21.45 9.43
CA GLU A 383 9.12 -22.57 9.26
C GLU A 383 10.45 -22.36 9.99
N ILE A 384 11.05 -21.17 9.89
CA ILE A 384 12.34 -20.86 10.51
C ILE A 384 12.26 -20.86 12.04
N LEU A 385 11.16 -20.40 12.61
CA LEU A 385 10.96 -20.30 14.05
C LEU A 385 10.41 -21.60 14.67
N ASN A 386 10.10 -22.63 13.87
CA ASN A 386 9.59 -23.89 14.36
C ASN A 386 10.75 -24.79 14.86
N PRO A 387 10.92 -24.98 16.18
CA PRO A 387 12.04 -25.73 16.72
C PRO A 387 12.01 -27.23 16.38
N ARG A 388 10.86 -27.76 15.98
CA ARG A 388 10.70 -29.21 15.66
C ARG A 388 11.36 -29.64 14.34
N LEU A 389 11.67 -28.70 13.44
CA LEU A 389 12.32 -28.97 12.16
C LEU A 389 13.86 -28.95 12.24
N THR A 390 14.44 -28.49 13.35
CA THR A 390 15.88 -28.45 13.57
C THR A 390 16.45 -29.72 14.20
N GLU A 391 15.61 -30.67 14.60
CA GLU A 391 16.01 -31.94 15.26
C GLU A 391 15.99 -33.18 14.33
N SER A 392 15.72 -33.01 13.02
CA SER A 392 15.70 -34.10 12.05
C SER A 392 16.97 -34.21 11.19
#